data_8e819d9853569363386f4a97be0de614
#
_entry.id   8e819d9853569363386f4a97be0de614
#
_cell.length_a   1.000
_cell.length_b   1.000
_cell.length_c   1.000
_cell.angle_alpha   90.00
_cell.angle_beta   90.00
_cell.angle_gamma   90.00
#
_symmetry.space_group_name_H-M   'P 1'
#
loop_
_entity.id
_entity.type
_entity.pdbx_description
1 polymer ?
#
loop_
_entity_poly.entity_id
_entity_poly.type
_entity_poly.pdbx_seq_one_letter_code
_entity_poly.pdbx_strand_id
1 'polypeptide(L)'
;MRNRATAIILRNGELLLIHRQKLGQDYYILPGGGVELDESFEEACIREVKEETGLDVLGLQRVYHYHYRGSEEVYFVTRVPPNEPILGGSEAERQSPTNLYSFAWVDAKQLRDIHLLPVAARRICLEIMGRQKW
;
A
#
# COMPACT_ATOMS: atom_id res chain seq x y z
N MET A 1 -0.49 20.47 -1.30
CA MET A 1 0.14 19.16 -1.04
C MET A 1 -0.81 18.32 -0.23
N ARG A 2 -1.01 17.08 -0.62
CA ARG A 2 -1.97 16.22 0.07
C ARG A 2 -1.25 15.36 1.09
N ASN A 3 -1.92 15.16 2.22
CA ASN A 3 -1.49 14.17 3.20
C ASN A 3 -1.90 12.79 2.71
N ARG A 4 -1.13 11.77 3.04
CA ARG A 4 -1.35 10.40 2.57
C ARG A 4 -1.31 9.41 3.73
N ALA A 5 -2.15 8.40 3.63
CA ALA A 5 -2.13 7.24 4.51
C ALA A 5 -1.74 6.03 3.66
N THR A 6 -0.74 5.29 4.08
CA THR A 6 -0.18 4.17 3.32
C THR A 6 -0.25 2.91 4.16
N ALA A 7 -0.70 1.82 3.55
CA ALA A 7 -0.92 0.55 4.25
C ALA A 7 0.20 -0.44 3.96
N ILE A 8 0.75 -1.02 5.02
CA ILE A 8 1.67 -2.14 4.96
C ILE A 8 0.86 -3.36 5.37
N ILE A 9 0.37 -4.10 4.39
CA ILE A 9 -0.49 -5.26 4.63
C ILE A 9 0.35 -6.51 4.58
N LEU A 10 0.49 -7.18 5.72
CA LEU A 10 1.32 -8.38 5.86
C LEU A 10 0.45 -9.60 6.11
N ARG A 11 0.78 -10.69 5.43
CA ARG A 11 0.11 -11.98 5.59
C ARG A 11 1.11 -13.09 5.31
N ASN A 12 1.30 -14.00 6.28
CA ASN A 12 2.18 -15.16 6.10
C ASN A 12 3.60 -14.77 5.63
N GLY A 13 4.14 -13.67 6.16
CA GLY A 13 5.48 -13.22 5.79
C GLY A 13 5.58 -12.51 4.47
N GLU A 14 4.45 -12.23 3.82
CA GLU A 14 4.41 -11.53 2.54
C GLU A 14 3.70 -10.19 2.65
N LEU A 15 4.12 -9.27 1.82
CA LEU A 15 3.61 -7.91 1.73
C LEU A 15 2.74 -7.77 0.48
N LEU A 16 1.55 -7.17 0.65
CA LEU A 16 0.66 -6.91 -0.48
C LEU A 16 1.07 -5.64 -1.20
N LEU A 17 1.30 -5.76 -2.50
CA LEU A 17 1.63 -4.64 -3.36
C LEU A 17 0.68 -4.58 -4.54
N ILE A 18 0.53 -3.37 -5.09
CA ILE A 18 -0.14 -3.16 -6.35
C ILE A 18 0.95 -3.04 -7.42
N HIS A 19 0.88 -3.92 -8.41
CA HIS A 19 1.82 -3.93 -9.52
C HIS A 19 1.24 -3.11 -10.68
N ARG A 20 1.97 -2.12 -11.12
CA ARG A 20 1.55 -1.26 -12.23
C ARG A 20 2.45 -1.47 -13.44
N GLN A 21 1.81 -1.71 -14.58
CA GLN A 21 2.50 -1.83 -15.86
C GLN A 21 1.84 -0.85 -16.83
N LYS A 22 2.59 0.17 -17.23
CA LYS A 22 2.06 1.26 -18.04
C LYS A 22 3.11 1.74 -19.03
N LEU A 23 2.86 1.56 -20.32
CA LEU A 23 3.67 2.12 -21.41
C LEU A 23 5.17 2.19 -21.12
N GLY A 24 5.81 1.02 -20.98
CA GLY A 24 7.24 0.95 -20.74
C GLY A 24 7.66 1.15 -19.29
N GLN A 25 6.73 1.36 -18.37
CA GLN A 25 7.00 1.46 -16.94
C GLN A 25 6.46 0.22 -16.24
N ASP A 26 7.25 -0.30 -15.31
CA ASP A 26 6.90 -1.48 -14.54
C ASP A 26 7.37 -1.23 -13.11
N TYR A 27 6.41 -1.02 -12.20
CA TYR A 27 6.75 -0.70 -10.81
C TYR A 27 5.64 -1.16 -9.88
N TYR A 28 5.95 -1.15 -8.58
CA TYR A 28 5.05 -1.56 -7.52
C TYR A 28 4.79 -0.41 -6.57
N ILE A 29 3.61 -0.37 -5.99
CA ILE A 29 3.24 0.63 -4.97
C ILE A 29 2.50 -0.07 -3.84
N LEU A 30 2.50 0.60 -2.68
CA LEU A 30 1.71 0.17 -1.54
C LEU A 30 0.28 0.69 -1.67
N PRO A 31 -0.71 -0.06 -1.17
CA PRO A 31 -2.07 0.48 -1.07
C PRO A 31 -2.10 1.72 -0.18
N GLY A 32 -2.96 2.66 -0.52
CA GLY A 32 -3.09 3.89 0.23
C GLY A 32 -3.56 5.03 -0.64
N GLY A 33 -3.66 6.20 -0.06
CA GLY A 33 -4.08 7.37 -0.82
C GLY A 33 -4.19 8.62 0.04
N GLY A 34 -4.76 9.66 -0.54
CA GLY A 34 -4.87 10.95 0.09
C GLY A 34 -5.88 10.96 1.23
N VAL A 35 -5.53 11.70 2.28
CA VAL A 35 -6.44 11.95 3.41
C VAL A 35 -7.40 13.05 3.00
N GLU A 36 -8.69 12.80 3.14
CA GLU A 36 -9.72 13.78 2.78
C GLU A 36 -9.95 14.76 3.92
N LEU A 37 -10.61 15.88 3.59
CA LEU A 37 -10.98 16.88 4.57
C LEU A 37 -11.81 16.23 5.68
N ASP A 38 -11.51 16.56 6.92
CA ASP A 38 -12.19 16.05 8.11
C ASP A 38 -12.01 14.53 8.35
N GLU A 39 -11.04 13.93 7.66
CA GLU A 39 -10.72 12.52 7.81
C GLU A 39 -9.40 12.38 8.59
N SER A 40 -9.33 11.42 9.51
CA SER A 40 -8.06 11.10 10.17
C SER A 40 -7.21 10.25 9.23
N PHE A 41 -5.91 10.13 9.51
CA PHE A 41 -5.04 9.23 8.76
C PHE A 41 -5.52 7.78 8.86
N GLU A 42 -5.98 7.38 10.05
CA GLU A 42 -6.53 6.03 10.26
C GLU A 42 -7.76 5.78 9.39
N GLU A 43 -8.68 6.74 9.38
CA GLU A 43 -9.88 6.63 8.55
C GLU A 43 -9.55 6.56 7.06
N ALA A 44 -8.57 7.35 6.62
CA ALA A 44 -8.12 7.34 5.24
C ALA A 44 -7.53 5.99 4.87
N CYS A 45 -6.71 5.42 5.76
CA CYS A 45 -6.11 4.11 5.52
C CYS A 45 -7.19 3.03 5.35
N ILE A 46 -8.15 3.01 6.27
CA ILE A 46 -9.25 2.04 6.23
C ILE A 46 -10.04 2.17 4.92
N ARG A 47 -10.39 3.41 4.56
CA ARG A 47 -11.15 3.68 3.34
C ARG A 47 -10.38 3.28 2.08
N GLU A 48 -9.12 3.70 1.98
CA GLU A 48 -8.31 3.42 0.79
C GLU A 48 -8.06 1.92 0.62
N VAL A 49 -7.78 1.21 1.70
CA VAL A 49 -7.60 -0.24 1.62
C VAL A 49 -8.87 -0.90 1.11
N LYS A 50 -10.03 -0.49 1.62
CA LYS A 50 -11.31 -1.04 1.17
C LYS A 50 -11.58 -0.75 -0.30
N GLU A 51 -11.35 0.50 -0.70
CA GLU A 51 -11.58 0.91 -2.09
C GLU A 51 -10.66 0.20 -3.07
N GLU A 52 -9.38 0.07 -2.74
CA GLU A 52 -8.39 -0.45 -3.66
C GLU A 52 -8.30 -1.97 -3.67
N THR A 53 -8.52 -2.61 -2.52
CA THR A 53 -8.28 -4.05 -2.38
C THR A 53 -9.54 -4.84 -2.04
N GLY A 54 -10.62 -4.18 -1.66
CA GLY A 54 -11.83 -4.84 -1.21
C GLY A 54 -11.72 -5.45 0.18
N LEU A 55 -10.58 -5.30 0.84
CA LEU A 55 -10.34 -5.93 2.15
C LEU A 55 -10.77 -5.02 3.29
N ASP A 56 -11.34 -5.63 4.34
CA ASP A 56 -11.71 -4.92 5.55
C ASP A 56 -10.52 -4.86 6.50
N VAL A 57 -10.25 -3.67 7.03
CA VAL A 57 -9.17 -3.50 8.00
C VAL A 57 -9.65 -3.99 9.37
N LEU A 58 -8.96 -4.99 9.91
CA LEU A 58 -9.26 -5.55 11.23
C LEU A 58 -8.48 -4.84 12.34
N GLY A 59 -7.36 -4.22 12.00
CA GLY A 59 -6.55 -3.49 12.94
C GLY A 59 -5.44 -2.77 12.19
N LEU A 60 -4.98 -1.65 12.75
CA LEU A 60 -3.87 -0.90 12.17
C LEU A 60 -3.08 -0.21 13.26
N GLN A 61 -1.81 0.02 12.97
CA GLN A 61 -0.88 0.66 13.90
C GLN A 61 0.07 1.55 13.10
N ARG A 62 0.21 2.80 13.53
CA ARG A 62 1.19 3.70 12.93
C ARG A 62 2.59 3.16 13.19
N VAL A 63 3.41 3.07 12.14
CA VAL A 63 4.78 2.57 12.28
C VAL A 63 5.81 3.54 11.72
N TYR A 64 5.39 4.48 10.91
CA TYR A 64 6.30 5.46 10.34
C TYR A 64 5.54 6.72 9.96
N HIS A 65 6.16 7.88 10.21
CA HIS A 65 5.59 9.19 9.91
C HIS A 65 6.63 9.98 9.11
N TYR A 66 6.27 10.36 7.92
CA TYR A 66 7.14 11.07 7.01
C TYR A 66 6.58 12.46 6.74
N HIS A 67 7.46 13.46 6.83
CA HIS A 67 7.08 14.85 6.67
C HIS A 67 7.89 15.45 5.54
N TYR A 68 7.25 16.01 4.54
CA TYR A 68 7.95 16.56 3.39
C TYR A 68 7.18 17.73 2.79
N ARG A 69 7.82 18.92 2.79
CA ARG A 69 7.30 20.13 2.14
C ARG A 69 5.84 20.44 2.46
N GLY A 70 5.48 20.36 3.73
CA GLY A 70 4.14 20.70 4.18
C GLY A 70 3.10 19.61 4.05
N SER A 71 3.45 18.45 3.49
CA SER A 71 2.59 17.28 3.48
C SER A 71 3.12 16.23 4.43
N GLU A 72 2.22 15.36 4.86
CA GLU A 72 2.56 14.28 5.78
C GLU A 72 2.11 12.95 5.20
N GLU A 73 2.92 11.93 5.40
CA GLU A 73 2.54 10.57 5.06
C GLU A 73 2.73 9.69 6.28
N VAL A 74 1.69 8.92 6.61
CA VAL A 74 1.73 7.98 7.73
C VAL A 74 1.59 6.57 7.17
N TYR A 75 2.50 5.69 7.60
CA TYR A 75 2.50 4.28 7.23
C TYR A 75 1.89 3.48 8.37
N PHE A 76 1.00 2.57 8.02
CA PHE A 76 0.30 1.72 8.98
C PHE A 76 0.55 0.26 8.69
N VAL A 77 1.01 -0.49 9.69
CA VAL A 77 0.90 -1.95 9.63
C VAL A 77 -0.58 -2.27 9.75
N THR A 78 -1.11 -2.97 8.77
CA THR A 78 -2.54 -3.15 8.59
C THR A 78 -2.87 -4.64 8.53
N ARG A 79 -3.78 -5.07 9.39
CA ARG A 79 -4.23 -6.46 9.44
C ARG A 79 -5.57 -6.60 8.74
N VAL A 80 -5.67 -7.61 7.89
CA VAL A 80 -6.86 -7.89 7.08
C VAL A 80 -7.23 -9.37 7.18
N PRO A 81 -8.48 -9.74 6.85
CA PRO A 81 -8.86 -11.15 6.85
C PRO A 81 -8.19 -11.90 5.69
N PRO A 82 -8.22 -13.25 5.71
CA PRO A 82 -7.51 -14.05 4.70
C PRO A 82 -8.21 -14.12 3.34
N ASN A 83 -8.94 -13.09 2.98
CA ASN A 83 -9.59 -12.99 1.68
C ASN A 83 -8.59 -12.55 0.62
N GLU A 84 -8.85 -12.90 -0.63
CA GLU A 84 -8.02 -12.41 -1.72
C GLU A 84 -8.43 -10.98 -2.08
N PRO A 85 -7.45 -10.10 -2.35
CA PRO A 85 -7.78 -8.75 -2.77
C PRO A 85 -8.40 -8.72 -4.16
N ILE A 86 -9.30 -7.76 -4.37
CA ILE A 86 -9.98 -7.54 -5.66
C ILE A 86 -9.75 -6.08 -6.04
N LEU A 87 -9.24 -5.86 -7.25
CA LEU A 87 -8.96 -4.52 -7.73
C LEU A 87 -10.24 -3.70 -7.79
N GLY A 88 -10.21 -2.51 -7.20
CA GLY A 88 -11.37 -1.63 -7.15
C GLY A 88 -10.97 -0.18 -7.33
N GLY A 89 -11.97 0.70 -7.17
CA GLY A 89 -11.78 2.13 -7.24
C GLY A 89 -11.32 2.61 -8.59
N SER A 90 -10.55 3.68 -8.61
CA SER A 90 -10.07 4.28 -9.85
C SER A 90 -9.10 3.39 -10.61
N GLU A 91 -8.39 2.50 -9.93
CA GLU A 91 -7.48 1.55 -10.58
C GLU A 91 -8.24 0.60 -11.48
N ALA A 92 -9.37 0.06 -11.01
CA ALA A 92 -10.20 -0.83 -11.82
C ALA A 92 -10.76 -0.12 -13.05
N GLU A 93 -11.18 1.14 -12.88
CA GLU A 93 -11.72 1.95 -13.97
C GLU A 93 -10.69 2.29 -15.04
N ARG A 94 -9.42 2.45 -14.63
CA ARG A 94 -8.33 2.82 -15.52
C ARG A 94 -7.67 1.63 -16.20
N GLN A 95 -8.09 0.42 -15.87
CA GLN A 95 -7.50 -0.79 -16.43
C GLN A 95 -7.68 -0.82 -17.96
N SER A 96 -6.58 -1.09 -18.67
CA SER A 96 -6.57 -1.19 -20.13
C SER A 96 -5.34 -2.00 -20.54
N PRO A 97 -5.25 -2.44 -21.82
CA PRO A 97 -4.07 -3.19 -22.27
C PRO A 97 -2.73 -2.46 -22.08
N THR A 98 -2.74 -1.12 -22.03
CA THR A 98 -1.54 -0.32 -21.86
C THR A 98 -1.40 0.26 -20.46
N ASN A 99 -2.30 -0.07 -19.55
CA ASN A 99 -2.29 0.44 -18.18
C ASN A 99 -2.88 -0.63 -17.28
N LEU A 100 -2.03 -1.58 -16.87
CA LEU A 100 -2.44 -2.74 -16.09
C LEU A 100 -2.14 -2.56 -14.61
N TYR A 101 -3.10 -2.98 -13.79
CA TYR A 101 -2.98 -3.04 -12.34
C TYR A 101 -3.22 -4.49 -11.93
N SER A 102 -2.40 -5.00 -11.02
CA SER A 102 -2.62 -6.32 -10.44
C SER A 102 -2.05 -6.34 -9.03
N PHE A 103 -2.38 -7.37 -8.27
CA PHE A 103 -1.86 -7.53 -6.92
C PHE A 103 -0.70 -8.52 -6.91
N ALA A 104 0.24 -8.28 -6.02
CA ALA A 104 1.34 -9.20 -5.79
C ALA A 104 1.60 -9.32 -4.30
N TRP A 105 1.77 -10.55 -3.83
CA TRP A 105 2.25 -10.83 -2.48
C TRP A 105 3.74 -11.14 -2.61
N VAL A 106 4.58 -10.36 -1.93
CA VAL A 106 6.03 -10.52 -2.04
C VAL A 106 6.65 -10.72 -0.67
N ASP A 107 7.63 -11.60 -0.58
CA ASP A 107 8.42 -11.76 0.65
C ASP A 107 9.56 -10.73 0.67
N ALA A 108 10.31 -10.71 1.77
CA ALA A 108 11.39 -9.74 1.93
C ALA A 108 12.48 -9.89 0.87
N LYS A 109 12.75 -11.14 0.46
CA LYS A 109 13.76 -11.40 -0.56
C LYS A 109 13.34 -10.84 -1.91
N GLN A 110 12.09 -11.09 -2.30
CA GLN A 110 11.53 -10.56 -3.55
C GLN A 110 11.48 -9.03 -3.52
N LEU A 111 11.14 -8.46 -2.36
CA LEU A 111 11.02 -7.01 -2.21
C LEU A 111 12.35 -6.30 -2.51
N ARG A 112 13.47 -6.94 -2.27
CA ARG A 112 14.78 -6.35 -2.54
C ARG A 112 15.07 -6.21 -4.03
N ASP A 113 14.38 -6.99 -4.87
CA ASP A 113 14.66 -7.08 -6.30
C ASP A 113 13.65 -6.36 -7.18
N ILE A 114 12.56 -5.85 -6.60
CA ILE A 114 11.52 -5.16 -7.39
C ILE A 114 11.65 -3.65 -7.28
N HIS A 115 11.04 -2.95 -8.22
CA HIS A 115 11.01 -1.50 -8.25
C HIS A 115 9.78 -1.00 -7.48
N LEU A 116 9.96 -0.72 -6.21
CA LEU A 116 8.91 -0.19 -5.34
C LEU A 116 9.03 1.32 -5.24
N LEU A 117 7.93 2.03 -5.42
CA LEU A 117 7.86 3.48 -5.29
C LEU A 117 6.96 3.87 -4.12
N PRO A 118 7.24 4.94 -3.40
CA PRO A 118 8.46 5.74 -3.49
C PRO A 118 9.68 4.94 -3.00
N VAL A 119 10.87 5.37 -3.40
CA VAL A 119 12.11 4.62 -3.13
C VAL A 119 12.30 4.31 -1.65
N ALA A 120 11.95 5.25 -0.76
CA ALA A 120 12.12 5.06 0.68
C ALA A 120 11.22 3.95 1.25
N ALA A 121 10.13 3.60 0.55
CA ALA A 121 9.17 2.61 1.04
C ALA A 121 9.80 1.23 1.20
N ARG A 122 10.76 0.87 0.34
CA ARG A 122 11.41 -0.44 0.43
C ARG A 122 12.08 -0.62 1.79
N ARG A 123 12.87 0.36 2.22
CA ARG A 123 13.57 0.30 3.49
C ARG A 123 12.60 0.21 4.66
N ILE A 124 11.54 1.01 4.62
CA ILE A 124 10.51 1.01 5.65
C ILE A 124 9.86 -0.37 5.75
N CYS A 125 9.46 -0.92 4.62
CA CYS A 125 8.79 -2.23 4.59
C CYS A 125 9.71 -3.36 5.05
N LEU A 126 10.96 -3.37 4.60
CA LEU A 126 11.92 -4.39 5.02
C LEU A 126 12.15 -4.36 6.53
N GLU A 127 12.24 -3.16 7.11
CA GLU A 127 12.41 -3.00 8.54
C GLU A 127 11.20 -3.54 9.31
N ILE A 128 9.99 -3.20 8.85
CA ILE A 128 8.76 -3.66 9.48
C ILE A 128 8.61 -5.18 9.34
N MET A 129 8.88 -5.73 8.17
CA MET A 129 8.78 -7.17 7.93
C MET A 129 9.75 -7.96 8.82
N GLY A 130 10.91 -7.36 9.14
CA GLY A 130 11.86 -7.98 10.04
C GLY A 130 11.40 -8.04 11.49
N ARG A 131 10.43 -7.20 11.88
CA ARG A 131 9.93 -7.12 13.25
C ARG A 131 8.58 -7.80 13.44
N GLN A 132 7.75 -7.84 12.40
CA GLN A 132 6.38 -8.35 12.50
C GLN A 132 6.32 -9.84 12.15
N LYS A 133 5.53 -10.56 12.91
CA LYS A 133 5.27 -11.98 12.67
C LYS A 133 3.77 -12.15 12.43
N TRP A 134 3.38 -11.82 11.26
CA TRP A 134 1.95 -11.80 10.89
C TRP A 134 1.62 -12.92 9.91
#